data_00e71c00e7d66ed319cf121e2db28fce
#
_entry.id   00e71c00e7d66ed319cf121e2db28fce
#
_cell.length_a   1.000
_cell.length_b   1.000
_cell.length_c   1.000
_cell.angle_alpha   90.00
_cell.angle_beta   90.00
_cell.angle_gamma   90.00
#
_symmetry.space_group_name_H-M   'P 1'
#
loop_
_entity.id
_entity.type
_entity.pdbx_description
1 polymer ?
#
loop_
_entity_poly.entity_id
_entity_poly.type
_entity_poly.pdbx_seq_one_letter_code
_entity_poly.pdbx_strand_id
1 'polypeptide(L)'
;LKYLDETGFSCWSPVQYGWIRQGQSKRLEQTALRGKRVSLIGVLEPEVSFDAAYRVGSITSKEYIEIMDRQTDLAADLFLLNRVITVIGQDNSSTHISKAVQLKIPEWEGKGLFLFQLPPYCSEMNPIELEWLHLKRDHLSGQMFDSEDYLMWGIEDALLSRYDSLGFDTSYFEFSYA
;
A
#
# COMPACT_ATOMS: atom_id res chain seq x y z
N LEU A 1 -6.78 9.03 12.73
CA LEU A 1 -5.96 9.56 11.64
C LEU A 1 -5.33 8.39 10.89
N LYS A 2 -5.54 8.35 9.58
CA LYS A 2 -5.00 7.32 8.69
C LYS A 2 -4.02 7.94 7.70
N TYR A 3 -3.20 7.11 7.07
CA TYR A 3 -2.22 7.51 6.06
C TYR A 3 -2.35 6.62 4.83
N LEU A 4 -2.33 7.22 3.66
CA LEU A 4 -2.46 6.52 2.39
C LEU A 4 -1.21 6.76 1.53
N ASP A 5 -0.77 5.70 0.86
CA ASP A 5 0.30 5.76 -0.13
C ASP A 5 0.26 4.55 -1.06
N GLU A 6 0.99 4.64 -2.15
CA GLU A 6 1.14 3.59 -3.15
C GLU A 6 2.57 3.09 -3.21
N THR A 7 2.73 1.79 -3.46
CA THR A 7 4.04 1.22 -3.73
C THR A 7 3.97 0.21 -4.87
N GLY A 8 5.10 -0.28 -5.33
CA GLY A 8 5.15 -1.28 -6.38
C GLY A 8 6.26 -2.27 -6.19
N PHE A 9 5.95 -3.48 -6.64
CA PHE A 9 6.81 -4.65 -6.60
C PHE A 9 6.98 -5.22 -8.01
N SER A 10 8.07 -5.91 -8.25
CA SER A 10 8.30 -6.66 -9.47
C SER A 10 8.72 -8.09 -9.11
N CYS A 11 8.57 -9.03 -10.04
CA CYS A 11 8.99 -10.41 -9.84
C CYS A 11 10.48 -10.55 -9.50
N TRP A 12 11.23 -9.50 -9.78
CA TRP A 12 12.63 -9.41 -9.45
C TRP A 12 12.86 -8.40 -8.35
N SER A 13 13.19 -8.89 -7.14
CA SER A 13 13.59 -8.04 -6.02
C SER A 13 15.10 -8.03 -5.89
N PRO A 14 15.78 -6.88 -6.08
CA PRO A 14 17.23 -6.83 -5.92
C PRO A 14 17.58 -7.11 -4.46
N VAL A 15 18.56 -7.99 -4.25
CA VAL A 15 19.18 -8.16 -2.93
C VAL A 15 19.99 -6.91 -2.63
N GLN A 16 19.58 -6.14 -1.66
CA GLN A 16 20.29 -4.92 -1.30
C GLN A 16 21.57 -5.21 -0.50
N TYR A 17 21.51 -6.19 0.41
CA TYR A 17 22.65 -6.59 1.25
C TYR A 17 22.62 -8.08 1.54
N GLY A 18 23.79 -8.68 1.63
CA GLY A 18 23.96 -10.08 2.03
C GLY A 18 25.29 -10.29 2.76
N TRP A 19 25.28 -11.07 3.82
CA TRP A 19 26.48 -11.47 4.51
C TRP A 19 27.17 -12.59 3.74
N ILE A 20 28.44 -12.40 3.41
CA ILE A 20 29.30 -13.42 2.82
C ILE A 20 30.61 -13.50 3.59
N ARG A 21 31.21 -14.67 3.59
CA ARG A 21 32.53 -14.86 4.20
C ARG A 21 33.57 -14.04 3.40
N GLN A 22 34.47 -13.37 4.10
CA GLN A 22 35.52 -12.58 3.48
C GLN A 22 36.30 -13.43 2.47
N GLY A 23 36.47 -12.94 1.25
CA GLY A 23 37.15 -13.62 0.15
C GLY A 23 36.27 -14.56 -0.67
N GLN A 24 34.98 -14.68 -0.39
CA GLN A 24 34.03 -15.44 -1.22
C GLN A 24 33.12 -14.50 -2.01
N SER A 25 32.70 -14.94 -3.19
CA SER A 25 31.64 -14.28 -3.96
C SER A 25 30.37 -15.13 -3.89
N LYS A 26 29.22 -14.52 -3.61
CA LYS A 26 27.92 -15.17 -3.71
C LYS A 26 27.29 -14.80 -5.04
N ARG A 27 27.09 -15.77 -5.90
CA ARG A 27 26.27 -15.59 -7.11
C ARG A 27 24.82 -15.81 -6.70
N LEU A 28 23.97 -14.85 -7.05
CA LEU A 28 22.53 -15.01 -6.98
C LEU A 28 22.04 -15.26 -8.39
N GLU A 29 21.36 -16.37 -8.57
CA GLU A 29 20.64 -16.63 -9.81
C GLU A 29 19.45 -15.66 -9.84
N GLN A 30 19.37 -14.86 -10.90
CA GLN A 30 18.28 -13.94 -11.10
C GLN A 30 17.42 -14.49 -12.24
N THR A 31 16.10 -14.50 -12.04
CA THR A 31 15.18 -14.76 -13.15
C THR A 31 15.37 -13.69 -14.23
N ALA A 32 15.38 -14.09 -15.50
CA ALA A 32 15.36 -13.14 -16.61
C ALA A 32 13.98 -12.44 -16.75
N LEU A 33 12.97 -12.98 -16.09
CA LEU A 33 11.60 -12.47 -16.13
C LEU A 33 11.47 -11.30 -15.16
N ARG A 34 11.37 -10.09 -15.67
CA ARG A 34 11.04 -8.92 -14.85
C ARG A 34 9.57 -8.89 -14.46
N GLY A 35 8.70 -9.53 -15.24
CA GLY A 35 7.25 -9.51 -15.05
C GLY A 35 6.65 -8.11 -15.19
N LYS A 36 5.34 -8.02 -15.04
CA LYS A 36 4.65 -6.75 -14.86
C LYS A 36 4.76 -6.30 -13.40
N ARG A 37 4.74 -5.00 -13.18
CA ARG A 37 4.69 -4.45 -11.81
C ARG A 37 3.37 -4.83 -11.15
N VAL A 38 3.43 -5.31 -9.93
CA VAL A 38 2.29 -5.36 -9.02
C VAL A 38 2.29 -4.09 -8.19
N SER A 39 1.25 -3.28 -8.31
CA SER A 39 1.09 -2.07 -7.52
C SER A 39 0.15 -2.33 -6.35
N LEU A 40 0.53 -1.81 -5.21
CA LEU A 40 -0.20 -1.88 -3.95
C LEU A 40 -0.55 -0.46 -3.51
N ILE A 41 -1.78 -0.25 -3.10
CA ILE A 41 -2.21 0.96 -2.39
C ILE A 41 -2.62 0.55 -0.99
N GLY A 42 -2.22 1.29 0.02
CA GLY A 42 -2.51 0.97 1.41
C GLY A 42 -3.04 2.15 2.18
N VAL A 43 -3.80 1.84 3.23
CA VAL A 43 -4.30 2.79 4.22
C VAL A 43 -3.90 2.27 5.60
N LEU A 44 -2.99 2.96 6.25
CA LEU A 44 -2.48 2.65 7.58
C LEU A 44 -3.19 3.50 8.62
N GLU A 45 -3.79 2.87 9.61
CA GLU A 45 -4.12 3.50 10.89
C GLU A 45 -3.09 3.02 11.91
N PRO A 46 -2.13 3.88 12.32
CA PRO A 46 -1.03 3.45 13.17
C PRO A 46 -1.50 2.74 14.43
N GLU A 47 -0.91 1.59 14.74
CA GLU A 47 -1.20 0.74 15.90
C GLU A 47 -2.63 0.14 15.92
N VAL A 48 -3.40 0.29 14.85
CA VAL A 48 -4.79 -0.19 14.78
C VAL A 48 -5.03 -1.10 13.61
N SER A 49 -4.87 -0.61 12.38
CA SER A 49 -5.23 -1.37 11.19
C SER A 49 -4.38 -1.05 9.97
N PHE A 50 -4.37 -1.99 9.05
CA PHE A 50 -3.78 -1.80 7.73
C PHE A 50 -4.70 -2.39 6.65
N ASP A 51 -5.27 -1.52 5.83
CA ASP A 51 -6.07 -1.92 4.67
C ASP A 51 -5.23 -1.79 3.40
N ALA A 52 -5.26 -2.77 2.54
CA ALA A 52 -4.51 -2.74 1.29
C ALA A 52 -5.34 -3.24 0.11
N ALA A 53 -5.00 -2.76 -1.08
CA ALA A 53 -5.50 -3.31 -2.32
C ALA A 53 -4.38 -3.35 -3.36
N TYR A 54 -4.40 -4.35 -4.23
CA TYR A 54 -3.35 -4.54 -5.21
C TYR A 54 -3.91 -4.89 -6.58
N ARG A 55 -3.08 -4.68 -7.60
CA ARG A 55 -3.31 -5.11 -8.97
C ARG A 55 -2.03 -5.28 -9.76
N VAL A 56 -2.08 -6.06 -10.82
CA VAL A 56 -1.04 -6.07 -11.84
C VAL A 56 -1.17 -4.80 -12.70
N GLY A 57 -0.11 -4.02 -12.77
CA GLY A 57 -0.09 -2.73 -13.47
C GLY A 57 -0.13 -1.54 -12.51
N SER A 58 -0.47 -0.36 -13.01
CA SER A 58 -0.48 0.88 -12.22
C SER A 58 -1.83 1.11 -11.56
N ILE A 59 -1.83 1.66 -10.35
CA ILE A 59 -3.03 2.23 -9.72
C ILE A 59 -3.43 3.48 -10.50
N THR A 60 -4.70 3.61 -10.77
CA THR A 60 -5.30 4.79 -11.43
C THR A 60 -6.29 5.46 -10.48
N SER A 61 -6.84 6.60 -10.89
CA SER A 61 -7.87 7.30 -10.10
C SER A 61 -9.11 6.43 -9.85
N LYS A 62 -9.37 5.42 -10.67
CA LYS A 62 -10.49 4.48 -10.48
C LYS A 62 -10.25 3.61 -9.23
N GLU A 63 -9.09 2.97 -9.16
CA GLU A 63 -8.71 2.13 -8.03
C GLU A 63 -8.55 2.96 -6.75
N TYR A 64 -7.98 4.15 -6.87
CA TYR A 64 -7.90 5.07 -5.75
C TYR A 64 -9.30 5.43 -5.20
N ILE A 65 -10.26 5.76 -6.07
CA ILE A 65 -11.64 6.06 -5.65
C ILE A 65 -12.27 4.84 -4.98
N GLU A 66 -12.03 3.63 -5.50
CA GLU A 66 -12.61 2.40 -4.93
C GLU A 66 -12.14 2.16 -3.49
N ILE A 67 -10.84 2.33 -3.19
CA ILE A 67 -10.35 2.19 -1.82
C ILE A 67 -10.85 3.32 -0.93
N MET A 68 -10.92 4.54 -1.45
CA MET A 68 -11.45 5.68 -0.72
C MET A 68 -12.94 5.57 -0.41
N ASP A 69 -13.75 5.02 -1.32
CA ASP A 69 -15.16 4.74 -1.07
C ASP A 69 -15.31 3.72 0.07
N ARG A 70 -14.49 2.66 0.12
CA ARG A 70 -14.47 1.70 1.24
C ARG A 70 -14.09 2.37 2.57
N GLN A 71 -13.05 3.21 2.56
CA GLN A 71 -12.66 3.96 3.76
C GLN A 71 -13.75 4.96 4.19
N THR A 72 -14.50 5.49 3.22
CA THR A 72 -15.63 6.40 3.49
C THR A 72 -16.79 5.67 4.16
N ASP A 73 -17.09 4.44 3.78
CA ASP A 73 -18.13 3.65 4.43
C ASP A 73 -17.77 3.35 5.90
N LEU A 74 -16.50 2.98 6.16
CA LEU A 74 -16.00 2.82 7.54
C LEU A 74 -16.06 4.14 8.32
N ALA A 75 -15.71 5.26 7.69
CA ALA A 75 -15.78 6.58 8.33
C ALA A 75 -17.22 6.99 8.64
N ALA A 76 -18.18 6.66 7.77
CA ALA A 76 -19.58 6.95 7.97
C ALA A 76 -20.14 6.27 9.22
N ASP A 77 -19.77 5.00 9.45
CA ASP A 77 -20.18 4.28 10.67
C ASP A 77 -19.64 4.95 11.93
N LEU A 78 -18.35 5.32 11.95
CA LEU A 78 -17.75 6.05 13.07
C LEU A 78 -18.40 7.41 13.30
N PHE A 79 -18.69 8.14 12.22
CA PHE A 79 -19.31 9.45 12.30
C PHE A 79 -20.76 9.39 12.81
N LEU A 80 -21.53 8.40 12.37
CA LEU A 80 -22.89 8.19 12.80
C LEU A 80 -22.98 7.79 14.30
N LEU A 81 -22.10 6.86 14.70
CA LEU A 81 -22.13 6.30 16.05
C LEU A 81 -21.51 7.24 17.09
N ASN A 82 -20.37 7.85 16.78
CA ASN A 82 -19.54 8.53 17.77
C ASN A 82 -19.27 10.00 17.45
N ARG A 83 -19.75 10.52 16.32
CA ARG A 83 -19.42 11.86 15.80
C ARG A 83 -17.92 12.08 15.59
N VAL A 84 -17.17 10.99 15.34
CA VAL A 84 -15.74 11.03 15.05
C VAL A 84 -15.54 11.13 13.55
N ILE A 85 -14.78 12.12 13.11
CA ILE A 85 -14.36 12.24 11.72
C ILE A 85 -13.10 11.40 11.46
N THR A 86 -12.98 10.89 10.26
CA THR A 86 -11.75 10.24 9.76
C THR A 86 -10.97 11.20 8.88
N VAL A 87 -9.68 11.35 9.14
CA VAL A 87 -8.77 12.14 8.30
C VAL A 87 -7.75 11.20 7.68
N ILE A 88 -7.56 11.29 6.35
CA ILE A 88 -6.53 10.54 5.63
C ILE A 88 -5.45 11.50 5.13
N GLY A 89 -4.23 11.35 5.66
CA GLY A 89 -3.03 12.02 5.18
C GLY A 89 -2.49 11.32 3.93
N GLN A 90 -2.17 12.06 2.89
CA GLN A 90 -1.65 11.53 1.62
C GLN A 90 -0.78 12.55 0.89
N ASP A 91 -0.03 12.09 -0.10
CA ASP A 91 0.73 12.97 -0.97
C ASP A 91 -0.14 13.61 -2.07
N ASN A 92 0.46 14.52 -2.84
CA ASN A 92 -0.17 15.21 -3.96
C ASN A 92 0.07 14.51 -5.31
N SER A 93 0.04 13.18 -5.36
CA SER A 93 0.21 12.47 -6.64
C SER A 93 -0.90 12.85 -7.64
N SER A 94 -0.60 12.73 -8.93
CA SER A 94 -1.55 13.07 -9.99
C SER A 94 -2.84 12.22 -9.93
N THR A 95 -2.73 11.00 -9.41
CA THR A 95 -3.86 10.10 -9.16
C THR A 95 -4.81 10.70 -8.12
N HIS A 96 -4.26 11.20 -7.01
CA HIS A 96 -5.00 11.71 -5.85
C HIS A 96 -5.69 13.06 -6.11
N ILE A 97 -5.14 13.88 -7.00
CA ILE A 97 -5.68 15.21 -7.33
C ILE A 97 -6.46 15.26 -8.64
N SER A 98 -6.75 14.13 -9.26
CA SER A 98 -7.45 14.06 -10.54
C SER A 98 -8.87 14.67 -10.47
N LYS A 99 -9.40 15.07 -11.62
CA LYS A 99 -10.78 15.61 -11.69
C LYS A 99 -11.82 14.63 -11.15
N ALA A 100 -11.64 13.34 -11.41
CA ALA A 100 -12.56 12.30 -10.94
C ALA A 100 -12.58 12.26 -9.40
N VAL A 101 -11.42 12.34 -8.76
CA VAL A 101 -11.28 12.39 -7.31
C VAL A 101 -11.90 13.66 -6.73
N GLN A 102 -11.63 14.82 -7.34
CA GLN A 102 -12.19 16.10 -6.88
C GLN A 102 -13.73 16.10 -6.84
N LEU A 103 -14.37 15.40 -7.77
CA LEU A 103 -15.83 15.26 -7.80
C LEU A 103 -16.37 14.38 -6.67
N LYS A 104 -15.54 13.48 -6.11
CA LYS A 104 -15.92 12.57 -5.01
C LYS A 104 -15.73 13.20 -3.63
N ILE A 105 -14.83 14.16 -3.48
CA ILE A 105 -14.52 14.77 -2.17
C ILE A 105 -15.77 15.24 -1.40
N PRO A 106 -16.73 15.97 -1.99
CA PRO A 106 -17.91 16.42 -1.24
C PRO A 106 -18.77 15.26 -0.71
N GLU A 107 -18.82 14.12 -1.42
CA GLU A 107 -19.50 12.92 -0.95
C GLU A 107 -18.79 12.33 0.28
N TRP A 108 -17.46 12.21 0.24
CA TRP A 108 -16.65 11.68 1.32
C TRP A 108 -16.73 12.56 2.57
N GLU A 109 -16.60 13.87 2.41
CA GLU A 109 -16.74 14.84 3.51
C GLU A 109 -18.13 14.79 4.16
N GLY A 110 -19.18 14.65 3.36
CA GLY A 110 -20.55 14.48 3.84
C GLY A 110 -20.75 13.23 4.71
N LYS A 111 -19.91 12.22 4.52
CA LYS A 111 -19.88 10.98 5.30
C LYS A 111 -18.84 10.98 6.44
N GLY A 112 -18.15 12.10 6.66
CA GLY A 112 -17.20 12.26 7.77
C GLY A 112 -15.76 11.86 7.44
N LEU A 113 -15.39 11.67 6.16
CA LEU A 113 -14.02 11.41 5.75
C LEU A 113 -13.42 12.67 5.09
N PHE A 114 -12.26 13.09 5.58
CA PHE A 114 -11.55 14.29 5.11
C PHE A 114 -10.15 13.93 4.63
N LEU A 115 -9.69 14.61 3.59
CA LEU A 115 -8.34 14.46 3.05
C LEU A 115 -7.42 15.56 3.59
N PHE A 116 -6.22 15.17 3.98
CA PHE A 116 -5.14 16.07 4.34
C PHE A 116 -3.96 15.85 3.40
N GLN A 117 -3.62 16.87 2.61
CA GLN A 117 -2.49 16.82 1.70
C GLN A 117 -1.18 17.09 2.46
N LEU A 118 -0.27 16.11 2.44
CA LEU A 118 1.05 16.27 3.01
C LEU A 118 1.87 17.29 2.20
N PRO A 119 2.75 18.07 2.86
CA PRO A 119 3.63 18.97 2.15
C PRO A 119 4.52 18.22 1.13
N PRO A 120 4.86 18.83 0.01
CA PRO A 120 5.80 18.23 -0.95
C PRO A 120 7.14 17.91 -0.28
N TYR A 121 7.73 16.77 -0.64
CA TYR A 121 9.03 16.29 -0.13
C TYR A 121 9.09 16.02 1.38
N CYS A 122 7.97 15.72 2.00
CA CYS A 122 7.88 15.38 3.43
C CYS A 122 7.44 13.92 3.61
N SER A 123 8.15 12.99 2.96
CA SER A 123 7.87 11.54 3.06
C SER A 123 7.97 11.02 4.50
N GLU A 124 8.83 11.62 5.30
CA GLU A 124 8.96 11.31 6.73
C GLU A 124 7.69 11.59 7.57
N MET A 125 6.77 12.36 7.03
CA MET A 125 5.45 12.61 7.64
C MET A 125 4.42 11.55 7.28
N ASN A 126 4.76 10.61 6.38
CA ASN A 126 3.87 9.53 5.97
C ASN A 126 4.36 8.17 6.51
N PRO A 127 3.90 7.74 7.69
CA PRO A 127 4.39 6.52 8.32
C PRO A 127 4.20 5.24 7.50
N ILE A 128 3.26 5.22 6.55
CA ILE A 128 3.06 4.07 5.66
C ILE A 128 4.28 3.78 4.78
N GLU A 129 5.13 4.78 4.48
CA GLU A 129 6.36 4.56 3.72
C GLU A 129 7.34 3.65 4.47
N LEU A 130 7.35 3.70 5.79
CA LEU A 130 8.14 2.80 6.62
C LEU A 130 7.62 1.36 6.51
N GLU A 131 6.30 1.18 6.42
CA GLU A 131 5.71 -0.14 6.20
C GLU A 131 6.10 -0.71 4.83
N TRP A 132 6.12 0.12 3.78
CA TRP A 132 6.64 -0.30 2.47
C TRP A 132 8.10 -0.71 2.52
N LEU A 133 8.91 0.01 3.30
CA LEU A 133 10.31 -0.34 3.50
C LEU A 133 10.45 -1.69 4.19
N HIS A 134 9.67 -1.95 5.25
CA HIS A 134 9.66 -3.24 5.94
C HIS A 134 9.25 -4.39 5.01
N LEU A 135 8.15 -4.25 4.28
CA LEU A 135 7.71 -5.27 3.32
C LEU A 135 8.79 -5.57 2.27
N LYS A 136 9.40 -4.53 1.69
CA LYS A 136 10.44 -4.70 0.66
C LYS A 136 11.72 -5.30 1.22
N ARG A 137 12.17 -4.87 2.40
CA ARG A 137 13.47 -5.24 2.96
C ARG A 137 13.40 -6.55 3.73
N ASP A 138 12.39 -6.71 4.57
CA ASP A 138 12.39 -7.77 5.57
C ASP A 138 11.64 -9.02 5.08
N HIS A 139 10.65 -8.86 4.21
CA HIS A 139 9.83 -9.95 3.72
C HIS A 139 10.14 -10.36 2.27
N LEU A 140 10.29 -9.41 1.36
CA LEU A 140 10.41 -9.71 -0.08
C LEU A 140 11.83 -9.59 -0.63
N SER A 141 12.78 -9.07 0.15
CA SER A 141 14.16 -8.90 -0.31
C SER A 141 14.83 -10.23 -0.63
N GLY A 142 15.40 -10.32 -1.82
CA GLY A 142 16.11 -11.52 -2.29
C GLY A 142 15.20 -12.66 -2.73
N GLN A 143 13.90 -12.47 -2.74
CA GLN A 143 12.97 -13.43 -3.33
C GLN A 143 12.83 -13.17 -4.83
N MET A 144 12.67 -14.24 -5.60
CA MET A 144 12.43 -14.24 -7.03
C MET A 144 11.12 -14.96 -7.29
N PHE A 145 10.26 -14.36 -8.08
CA PHE A 145 8.96 -14.92 -8.39
C PHE A 145 8.86 -15.25 -9.87
N ASP A 146 8.37 -16.44 -10.18
CA ASP A 146 8.26 -16.93 -11.54
C ASP A 146 7.09 -16.33 -12.33
N SER A 147 6.13 -15.70 -11.62
CA SER A 147 4.99 -14.99 -12.20
C SER A 147 4.50 -13.88 -11.29
N GLU A 148 3.63 -13.01 -11.84
CA GLU A 148 2.93 -12.00 -11.06
C GLU A 148 2.02 -12.61 -10.00
N ASP A 149 1.41 -13.76 -10.25
CA ASP A 149 0.56 -14.47 -9.29
C ASP A 149 1.36 -14.93 -8.06
N TYR A 150 2.54 -15.51 -8.28
CA TYR A 150 3.44 -15.86 -7.17
C TYR A 150 3.94 -14.65 -6.40
N LEU A 151 4.18 -13.53 -7.10
CA LEU A 151 4.52 -12.27 -6.44
C LEU A 151 3.35 -11.76 -5.59
N MET A 152 2.11 -11.81 -6.09
CA MET A 152 0.93 -11.41 -5.33
C MET A 152 0.76 -12.26 -4.06
N TRP A 153 0.90 -13.59 -4.16
CA TRP A 153 0.88 -14.47 -2.98
C TRP A 153 2.00 -14.15 -1.99
N GLY A 154 3.20 -13.84 -2.49
CA GLY A 154 4.32 -13.42 -1.63
C GLY A 154 4.04 -12.09 -0.92
N ILE A 155 3.35 -11.15 -1.56
CA ILE A 155 2.91 -9.89 -0.95
C ILE A 155 1.84 -10.15 0.13
N GLU A 156 0.84 -10.98 -0.15
CA GLU A 156 -0.20 -11.35 0.80
C GLU A 156 0.39 -12.02 2.05
N ASP A 157 1.27 -13.00 1.87
CA ASP A 157 1.96 -13.68 2.97
C ASP A 157 2.79 -12.70 3.82
N ALA A 158 3.48 -11.77 3.15
CA ALA A 158 4.26 -10.73 3.82
C ALA A 158 3.37 -9.77 4.63
N LEU A 159 2.21 -9.37 4.09
CA LEU A 159 1.23 -8.53 4.79
C LEU A 159 0.69 -9.25 6.04
N LEU A 160 0.21 -10.48 5.87
CA LEU A 160 -0.31 -11.29 6.97
C LEU A 160 0.75 -11.50 8.06
N SER A 161 1.94 -11.96 7.68
CA SER A 161 3.04 -12.20 8.63
C SER A 161 3.44 -10.94 9.40
N ARG A 162 3.44 -9.77 8.73
CA ARG A 162 3.79 -8.49 9.35
C ARG A 162 2.76 -8.05 10.37
N TYR A 163 1.49 -8.05 9.99
CA TYR A 163 0.44 -7.42 10.80
C TYR A 163 -0.14 -8.36 11.85
N ASP A 164 -0.17 -9.67 11.60
CA ASP A 164 -0.49 -10.66 12.65
C ASP A 164 0.46 -10.55 13.84
N SER A 165 1.76 -10.35 13.55
CA SER A 165 2.77 -10.17 14.61
C SER A 165 2.59 -8.90 15.43
N LEU A 166 1.93 -7.88 14.88
CA LEU A 166 1.65 -6.59 15.52
C LEU A 166 0.26 -6.53 16.14
N GLY A 167 -0.59 -7.53 15.89
CA GLY A 167 -1.98 -7.55 16.35
C GLY A 167 -2.86 -6.48 15.68
N PHE A 168 -2.52 -6.06 14.45
CA PHE A 168 -3.33 -5.12 13.68
C PHE A 168 -4.51 -5.85 13.04
N ASP A 169 -5.62 -5.14 12.90
CA ASP A 169 -6.69 -5.55 12.01
C ASP A 169 -6.27 -5.30 10.56
N THR A 170 -6.23 -6.37 9.75
CA THR A 170 -5.68 -6.31 8.40
C THR A 170 -6.69 -6.81 7.39
N SER A 171 -6.98 -5.99 6.38
CA SER A 171 -7.77 -6.38 5.23
C SER A 171 -7.01 -6.12 3.93
N TYR A 172 -7.19 -7.01 2.94
CA TYR A 172 -6.66 -6.79 1.60
C TYR A 172 -7.56 -7.40 0.54
N PHE A 173 -7.50 -6.86 -0.67
CA PHE A 173 -8.24 -7.37 -1.82
C PHE A 173 -7.52 -7.06 -3.14
N GLU A 174 -7.84 -7.83 -4.17
CA GLU A 174 -7.41 -7.57 -5.54
C GLU A 174 -8.46 -6.73 -6.27
N PHE A 175 -8.01 -5.68 -6.97
CA PHE A 175 -8.92 -4.92 -7.84
C PHE A 175 -9.37 -5.75 -9.03
N SER A 176 -10.66 -5.79 -9.28
CA SER A 176 -11.21 -6.48 -10.43
C SER A 176 -10.77 -5.87 -11.75
N TYR A 177 -10.30 -6.71 -12.66
CA TYR A 177 -10.09 -6.30 -14.04
C TYR A 177 -11.45 -6.02 -14.70
N ALA A 178 -11.68 -4.79 -15.13
CA ALA A 178 -12.83 -4.43 -15.95
C ALA A 178 -12.47 -4.53 -17.43
#